data_8295129e7620155daa69a7f043fb1468
#
_entry.id   8295129e7620155daa69a7f043fb1468
#
_cell.length_a   1.000
_cell.length_b   1.000
_cell.length_c   1.000
_cell.angle_alpha   90.00
_cell.angle_beta   90.00
_cell.angle_gamma   90.00
#
_symmetry.space_group_name_H-M   'P 1'
#
loop_
_entity.id
_entity.type
_entity.pdbx_description
1 polymer ?
#
loop_
_entity_poly.entity_id
_entity_poly.type
_entity_poly.pdbx_seq_one_letter_code
_entity_poly.pdbx_strand_id
1 'polypeptide(L)'
;VSDNNIIAYASNFLGTPYLWGGTSPSTGFDCSGFTQYVYAHFGIKIGRTTYDQINDGYEVSKGELQPGDLIFYGEGGNPTHMGMYVGNSTYIHSPRTGDVVKISSINRPDYITARRVK
;
A
#
# COMPACT_ATOMS: atom_id res chain seq x y z
N VAL A 1 -5.79 -6.07 -15.15
CA VAL A 1 -6.33 -4.90 -14.44
C VAL A 1 -5.51 -3.66 -14.78
N SER A 2 -6.17 -2.56 -15.13
CA SER A 2 -5.46 -1.33 -15.46
C SER A 2 -5.01 -0.58 -14.20
N ASP A 3 -3.89 0.13 -14.31
CA ASP A 3 -3.38 0.97 -13.24
C ASP A 3 -4.42 1.99 -12.78
N ASN A 4 -5.12 2.63 -13.74
CA ASN A 4 -6.14 3.63 -13.42
C ASN A 4 -7.30 3.06 -12.62
N ASN A 5 -7.73 1.83 -12.91
CA ASN A 5 -8.81 1.18 -12.19
C ASN A 5 -8.42 0.88 -10.75
N ILE A 6 -7.18 0.42 -10.54
CA ILE A 6 -6.67 0.13 -9.20
C ILE A 6 -6.66 1.41 -8.36
N ILE A 7 -6.09 2.49 -8.90
CA ILE A 7 -5.97 3.76 -8.19
C ILE A 7 -7.35 4.38 -7.92
N ALA A 8 -8.25 4.34 -8.90
CA ALA A 8 -9.61 4.86 -8.73
C ALA A 8 -10.33 4.12 -7.58
N TYR A 9 -10.21 2.80 -7.53
CA TYR A 9 -10.82 2.02 -6.46
C TYR A 9 -10.20 2.35 -5.10
N ALA A 10 -8.88 2.38 -5.02
CA ALA A 10 -8.16 2.70 -3.78
C ALA A 10 -8.56 4.09 -3.26
N SER A 11 -8.75 5.06 -4.15
CA SER A 11 -9.07 6.44 -3.79
C SER A 11 -10.45 6.58 -3.15
N ASN A 12 -11.35 5.62 -3.33
CA ASN A 12 -12.66 5.61 -2.67
C ASN A 12 -12.53 5.53 -1.14
N PHE A 13 -11.40 5.08 -0.64
CA PHE A 13 -11.18 4.86 0.80
C PHE A 13 -10.39 5.98 1.47
N LEU A 14 -10.05 7.05 0.75
CA LEU A 14 -9.42 8.23 1.36
C LEU A 14 -10.29 8.72 2.53
N GLY A 15 -9.63 9.00 3.66
CA GLY A 15 -10.33 9.42 4.87
C GLY A 15 -10.80 8.30 5.78
N THR A 16 -10.66 7.04 5.38
CA THR A 16 -11.01 5.89 6.25
C THR A 16 -10.03 5.84 7.43
N PRO A 17 -10.53 5.71 8.68
CA PRO A 17 -9.66 5.68 9.85
C PRO A 17 -8.68 4.51 9.85
N TYR A 18 -7.49 4.74 10.39
CA TYR A 18 -6.57 3.67 10.69
C TYR A 18 -7.11 2.83 11.85
N LEU A 19 -6.99 1.49 11.71
CA LEU A 19 -7.29 0.55 12.80
C LEU A 19 -6.22 -0.54 12.79
N TRP A 20 -5.53 -0.74 13.91
CA TRP A 20 -4.57 -1.83 14.07
C TRP A 20 -5.28 -3.18 13.81
N GLY A 21 -4.74 -3.96 12.88
CA GLY A 21 -5.37 -5.22 12.47
C GLY A 21 -6.59 -5.04 11.56
N GLY A 22 -6.90 -3.81 11.13
CA GLY A 22 -8.08 -3.51 10.34
C GLY A 22 -7.96 -3.98 8.90
N THR A 23 -9.08 -4.52 8.37
CA THR A 23 -9.14 -5.08 7.02
C THR A 23 -10.40 -4.66 6.25
N SER A 24 -11.17 -3.70 6.77
CA SER A 24 -12.48 -3.34 6.22
C SER A 24 -12.67 -1.83 6.23
N PRO A 25 -13.31 -1.26 5.18
CA PRO A 25 -13.62 0.17 5.18
C PRO A 25 -14.65 0.58 6.23
N SER A 26 -15.46 -0.37 6.73
CA SER A 26 -16.48 -0.06 7.74
C SER A 26 -15.90 0.13 9.14
N THR A 27 -14.74 -0.48 9.42
CA THR A 27 -14.12 -0.42 10.75
C THR A 27 -12.76 0.30 10.72
N GLY A 28 -12.07 0.27 9.60
CA GLY A 28 -10.76 0.86 9.41
C GLY A 28 -9.75 -0.12 8.85
N PHE A 29 -8.61 0.41 8.40
CA PHE A 29 -7.52 -0.37 7.81
C PHE A 29 -6.22 -0.14 8.54
N ASP A 30 -5.40 -1.19 8.69
CA ASP A 30 -3.97 -0.99 8.85
C ASP A 30 -3.32 -0.89 7.45
N CYS A 31 -2.00 -0.68 7.39
CA CYS A 31 -1.33 -0.42 6.11
C CYS A 31 -1.44 -1.59 5.14
N SER A 32 -1.21 -2.81 5.61
CA SER A 32 -1.27 -4.01 4.79
C SER A 32 -2.70 -4.49 4.54
N GLY A 33 -3.61 -4.26 5.49
CA GLY A 33 -5.03 -4.55 5.33
C GLY A 33 -5.66 -3.72 4.23
N PHE A 34 -5.24 -2.47 4.09
CA PHE A 34 -5.71 -1.59 3.03
C PHE A 34 -5.31 -2.13 1.64
N THR A 35 -4.03 -2.40 1.43
CA THR A 35 -3.54 -2.91 0.15
C THR A 35 -4.12 -4.29 -0.18
N GLN A 36 -4.23 -5.16 0.81
CA GLN A 36 -4.86 -6.46 0.64
C GLN A 36 -6.31 -6.33 0.18
N TYR A 37 -7.07 -5.45 0.81
CA TYR A 37 -8.48 -5.21 0.47
C TYR A 37 -8.64 -4.69 -0.95
N VAL A 38 -7.81 -3.72 -1.35
CA VAL A 38 -7.87 -3.15 -2.70
C VAL A 38 -7.60 -4.22 -3.75
N TYR A 39 -6.54 -5.00 -3.60
CA TYR A 39 -6.20 -6.03 -4.59
C TYR A 39 -7.19 -7.19 -4.60
N ALA A 40 -7.77 -7.54 -3.46
CA ALA A 40 -8.80 -8.57 -3.40
C ALA A 40 -10.02 -8.22 -4.26
N HIS A 41 -10.36 -6.94 -4.36
CA HIS A 41 -11.44 -6.47 -5.22
C HIS A 41 -11.20 -6.85 -6.69
N PHE A 42 -9.95 -6.90 -7.12
CA PHE A 42 -9.57 -7.25 -8.49
C PHE A 42 -9.20 -8.73 -8.66
N GLY A 43 -9.47 -9.55 -7.64
CA GLY A 43 -9.17 -10.98 -7.68
C GLY A 43 -7.69 -11.33 -7.50
N ILE A 44 -6.89 -10.39 -7.02
CA ILE A 44 -5.46 -10.59 -6.77
C ILE A 44 -5.26 -10.78 -5.27
N LYS A 45 -4.86 -12.00 -4.89
CA LYS A 45 -4.63 -12.33 -3.49
C LYS A 45 -3.17 -12.04 -3.12
N ILE A 46 -2.99 -11.20 -2.10
CA ILE A 46 -1.67 -10.90 -1.51
C ILE A 46 -1.72 -11.22 -0.01
N GLY A 47 -0.55 -11.27 0.63
CA GLY A 47 -0.45 -11.64 2.03
C GLY A 47 -1.14 -10.65 2.97
N ARG A 48 -1.25 -11.04 4.26
CA ARG A 48 -1.97 -10.22 5.23
C ARG A 48 -1.11 -9.09 5.82
N THR A 49 0.19 -9.35 5.99
CA THR A 49 1.08 -8.39 6.65
C THR A 49 2.08 -7.78 5.67
N THR A 50 2.76 -6.71 6.10
CA THR A 50 3.85 -6.15 5.31
C THR A 50 4.96 -7.16 5.06
N TYR A 51 5.23 -8.02 6.06
CA TYR A 51 6.27 -9.06 5.95
C TYR A 51 5.91 -10.13 4.92
N ASP A 52 4.62 -10.39 4.73
CA ASP A 52 4.13 -11.31 3.70
C ASP A 52 4.15 -10.63 2.33
N GLN A 53 3.61 -9.42 2.25
CA GLN A 53 3.43 -8.73 0.96
C GLN A 53 4.76 -8.35 0.31
N ILE A 54 5.81 -8.13 1.08
CA ILE A 54 7.14 -7.81 0.52
C ILE A 54 7.72 -8.96 -0.31
N ASN A 55 7.15 -10.16 -0.17
CA ASN A 55 7.54 -11.34 -0.94
C ASN A 55 6.56 -11.68 -2.08
N ASP A 56 5.49 -10.91 -2.22
CA ASP A 56 4.50 -11.13 -3.28
C ASP A 56 4.95 -10.46 -4.59
N GLY A 57 4.54 -11.05 -5.72
CA GLY A 57 4.87 -10.51 -7.02
C GLY A 57 6.38 -10.51 -7.31
N TYR A 58 6.85 -9.45 -7.96
CA TYR A 58 8.28 -9.29 -8.28
C TYR A 58 8.76 -7.89 -7.92
N GLU A 59 10.07 -7.80 -7.62
CA GLU A 59 10.68 -6.54 -7.21
C GLU A 59 10.74 -5.53 -8.35
N VAL A 60 10.49 -4.25 -8.01
CA VAL A 60 10.54 -3.12 -8.93
C VAL A 60 11.49 -2.08 -8.37
N SER A 61 12.39 -1.58 -9.20
CA SER A 61 13.30 -0.50 -8.80
C SER A 61 12.53 0.82 -8.63
N LYS A 62 13.03 1.69 -7.77
CA LYS A 62 12.39 2.97 -7.47
C LYS A 62 12.20 3.83 -8.72
N GLY A 63 13.13 3.76 -9.68
CA GLY A 63 13.03 4.52 -10.93
C GLY A 63 12.01 3.97 -11.92
N GLU A 64 11.45 2.78 -11.67
CA GLU A 64 10.51 2.12 -12.57
C GLU A 64 9.13 1.96 -11.97
N LEU A 65 8.81 2.69 -10.92
CA LEU A 65 7.51 2.61 -10.25
C LEU A 65 6.36 2.95 -11.19
N GLN A 66 5.29 2.15 -11.10
CA GLN A 66 4.03 2.38 -11.79
C GLN A 66 2.89 2.41 -10.77
N PRO A 67 1.81 3.17 -11.03
CA PRO A 67 0.64 3.16 -10.15
C PRO A 67 0.16 1.74 -9.88
N GLY A 68 -0.12 1.46 -8.60
CA GLY A 68 -0.48 0.13 -8.13
C GLY A 68 0.67 -0.65 -7.52
N ASP A 69 1.91 -0.25 -7.74
CA ASP A 69 3.06 -0.91 -7.11
C ASP A 69 3.00 -0.73 -5.59
N LEU A 70 3.35 -1.78 -4.86
CA LEU A 70 3.42 -1.75 -3.40
C LEU A 70 4.79 -1.24 -2.97
N ILE A 71 4.82 -0.24 -2.09
CA ILE A 71 6.05 0.38 -1.62
C ILE A 71 6.22 0.07 -0.14
N PHE A 72 7.45 -0.30 0.26
CA PHE A 72 7.74 -0.75 1.63
C PHE A 72 8.77 0.16 2.29
N TYR A 73 8.53 0.42 3.57
CA TYR A 73 9.35 1.28 4.42
C TYR A 73 9.66 0.62 5.75
N GLY A 74 10.77 0.99 6.36
CA GLY A 74 11.13 0.52 7.69
C GLY A 74 12.63 0.60 7.93
N GLU A 75 13.02 0.83 9.17
CA GLU A 75 14.43 0.90 9.55
C GLU A 75 15.06 -0.47 9.54
N GLY A 76 16.35 -0.54 9.16
CA GLY A 76 17.11 -1.77 9.15
C GLY A 76 16.61 -2.80 8.16
N GLY A 77 15.83 -2.41 7.15
CA GLY A 77 15.27 -3.32 6.16
C GLY A 77 14.05 -4.10 6.64
N ASN A 78 13.51 -3.77 7.82
CA ASN A 78 12.30 -4.40 8.35
C ASN A 78 11.06 -3.67 7.83
N PRO A 79 10.18 -4.32 7.04
CA PRO A 79 9.05 -3.65 6.41
C PRO A 79 7.92 -3.40 7.42
N THR A 80 8.04 -2.32 8.18
CA THR A 80 7.06 -1.96 9.20
C THR A 80 5.92 -1.09 8.66
N HIS A 81 6.09 -0.53 7.45
CA HIS A 81 5.06 0.29 6.81
C HIS A 81 5.06 0.05 5.31
N MET A 82 3.91 0.28 4.69
CA MET A 82 3.75 0.15 3.26
C MET A 82 2.57 0.98 2.74
N GLY A 83 2.52 1.13 1.44
CA GLY A 83 1.40 1.73 0.75
C GLY A 83 1.44 1.39 -0.73
N MET A 84 0.61 2.09 -1.51
CA MET A 84 0.45 1.85 -2.95
C MET A 84 0.81 3.11 -3.72
N TYR A 85 1.73 2.97 -4.68
CA TYR A 85 2.14 4.09 -5.54
C TYR A 85 0.97 4.58 -6.38
N VAL A 86 0.79 5.90 -6.45
CA VAL A 86 -0.30 6.49 -7.25
C VAL A 86 0.21 7.44 -8.34
N GLY A 87 1.52 7.55 -8.52
CA GLY A 87 2.14 8.44 -9.49
C GLY A 87 2.66 9.72 -8.87
N ASN A 88 3.43 10.49 -9.62
CA ASN A 88 3.96 11.80 -9.21
C ASN A 88 4.72 11.78 -7.88
N SER A 89 5.49 10.70 -7.65
CA SER A 89 6.26 10.52 -6.41
C SER A 89 5.39 10.53 -5.15
N THR A 90 4.14 10.04 -5.25
CA THR A 90 3.20 9.95 -4.14
C THR A 90 2.64 8.54 -4.00
N TYR A 91 2.16 8.23 -2.80
CA TYR A 91 1.52 6.94 -2.53
C TYR A 91 0.34 7.10 -1.58
N ILE A 92 -0.65 6.20 -1.72
CA ILE A 92 -1.81 6.13 -0.85
C ILE A 92 -1.55 5.08 0.22
N HIS A 93 -1.83 5.42 1.47
CA HIS A 93 -1.53 4.51 2.58
C HIS A 93 -2.41 4.80 3.80
N SER A 94 -2.51 3.79 4.68
CA SER A 94 -3.14 3.91 5.99
C SER A 94 -2.02 3.93 7.05
N PRO A 95 -1.61 5.09 7.57
CA PRO A 95 -0.30 5.23 8.22
C PRO A 95 -0.22 4.76 9.67
N ARG A 96 -1.11 5.21 10.55
CA ARG A 96 -0.97 4.95 11.99
C ARG A 96 -2.26 5.29 12.74
N THR A 97 -2.35 4.84 14.00
CA THR A 97 -3.44 5.17 14.90
C THR A 97 -3.62 6.69 15.00
N GLY A 98 -4.85 7.14 14.89
CA GLY A 98 -5.21 8.57 14.94
C GLY A 98 -5.17 9.26 13.58
N ASP A 99 -4.76 8.54 12.53
CA ASP A 99 -4.70 9.07 11.18
C ASP A 99 -5.72 8.35 10.27
N VAL A 100 -5.74 8.72 9.01
CA VAL A 100 -6.68 8.19 8.01
C VAL A 100 -5.92 7.76 6.77
N VAL A 101 -6.57 7.01 5.89
CA VAL A 101 -6.02 6.72 4.55
C VAL A 101 -5.81 8.05 3.84
N LYS A 102 -4.60 8.27 3.37
CA LYS A 102 -4.19 9.54 2.74
C LYS A 102 -3.08 9.34 1.72
N ILE A 103 -2.80 10.39 0.97
CA ILE A 103 -1.72 10.42 -0.02
C ILE A 103 -0.55 11.22 0.56
N SER A 104 0.66 10.66 0.45
CA SER A 104 1.89 11.27 0.97
C SER A 104 3.03 11.10 -0.05
N SER A 105 4.13 11.85 0.15
CA SER A 105 5.34 11.68 -0.66
C SER A 105 6.00 10.34 -0.40
N ILE A 106 6.52 9.70 -1.46
CA ILE A 106 7.29 8.46 -1.32
C ILE A 106 8.69 8.70 -0.76
N ASN A 107 9.15 9.95 -0.70
CA ASN A 107 10.52 10.29 -0.31
C ASN A 107 10.67 10.26 1.21
N ARG A 108 11.05 9.08 1.71
CA ARG A 108 11.33 8.82 3.12
C ARG A 108 12.70 8.15 3.21
N PRO A 109 13.51 8.45 4.25
CA PRO A 109 14.84 7.87 4.39
C PRO A 109 14.83 6.36 4.67
N ASP A 110 13.70 5.81 5.12
CA ASP A 110 13.55 4.39 5.44
C ASP A 110 12.96 3.55 4.29
N TYR A 111 12.99 4.05 3.05
CA TYR A 111 12.54 3.30 1.87
C TYR A 111 13.32 1.98 1.73
N ILE A 112 12.61 0.88 1.51
CA ILE A 112 13.21 -0.44 1.35
C ILE A 112 13.18 -0.91 -0.10
N THR A 113 12.00 -1.16 -0.62
CA THR A 113 11.80 -1.72 -1.96
C THR A 113 10.36 -1.53 -2.41
N ALA A 114 10.07 -1.99 -3.63
CA ALA A 114 8.71 -2.04 -4.16
C ALA A 114 8.46 -3.38 -4.85
N ARG A 115 7.19 -3.78 -4.89
CA ARG A 115 6.75 -5.03 -5.52
C ARG A 115 5.59 -4.76 -6.47
N ARG A 116 5.54 -5.49 -7.57
CA ARG A 116 4.42 -5.44 -8.53
C ARG A 116 3.68 -6.77 -8.49
N VAL A 117 2.40 -6.72 -8.15
CA VAL A 117 1.57 -7.92 -7.94
C VAL A 117 0.47 -8.05 -8.99
N LYS A 118 0.25 -7.03 -9.79
CA LYS A 118 -0.75 -7.04 -10.87
C LYS A 118 -0.24 -7.66 -12.17
#